data_3cce35673b7e28b96cc3d3819609277e
#
_entry.id   3cce35673b7e28b96cc3d3819609277e
#
_cell.length_a   1.000
_cell.length_b   1.000
_cell.length_c   1.000
_cell.angle_alpha   90.00
_cell.angle_beta   90.00
_cell.angle_gamma   90.00
#
_symmetry.space_group_name_H-M   'P 1'
#
loop_
_entity.id
_entity.type
_entity.pdbx_description
1 polymer ?
#
loop_
_entity_poly.entity_id
_entity_poly.type
_entity_poly.pdbx_seq_one_letter_code
_entity_poly.pdbx_strand_id
1 'polypeptide(L)'
;LTAAELAQIAGRAGRHTKDGSFGVTEGCEVFEDEVIAAIEDHRFPFLGGVYWRNSDLDMRSPDHLLRSLEAAPTHAMLTRKADAEDHQTLVSLLEMDDIRAMAYGEEKVRLLFEIAQIPDFQKSFTDSHVQMLARIFGHLAQGETLPKDWVASQIARLDRIDGDIDTVMTRLAHIRTWTYITQRSAWIDHDQTWQDEARQIEDRLSDCLHTNLTQRFVDRRAARLSRRLKDNDHLLCAVRTDGTVLVEGEEVGKLDGFMFTASLSEGDIEKPIIAAARKGLADEIRRRAQALAASADLAFHLNHKGQITWREAIIGQLTKGPSIDQPRAEVLPSQLLEGDQLKMVAERLSRFATEMPRQKLEKLYQLVSDEMTGVSRGIAFQVFEALGVLPRRQVVDLIQKLDEDGKRQLARAGVRIGVDMLYMPDLLKPSQIEIRALLFSLFHDEFPPSGPPPAGRVAIDHIDGVSDAYWQATGYRRIGGRVMRVDMAERLAAVVRAASREGVFRINEEMLSLAGATREQMQVMIEDFGFKKTGEEASEDPEKPAIALFERPARPKPARNGNASDPKQNAARGKSRPNKPQHSSSRKDNKPSRKAEPPIDPNSPFAVLAQLKSRQKNS
;
A
#
# COMPACT_ATOMS: atom_id res chain seq x y z
N LEU A 1 18.08 39.63 8.23
CA LEU A 1 16.74 39.25 8.72
C LEU A 1 16.71 39.31 10.25
N THR A 2 15.63 39.80 10.82
CA THR A 2 15.39 39.81 12.28
C THR A 2 14.99 38.41 12.76
N ALA A 3 15.16 38.13 14.06
CA ALA A 3 14.72 36.86 14.65
C ALA A 3 13.20 36.60 14.42
N ALA A 4 12.38 37.64 14.40
CA ALA A 4 10.95 37.54 14.12
C ALA A 4 10.66 37.12 12.67
N GLU A 5 11.40 37.66 11.68
CA GLU A 5 11.28 37.27 10.26
C GLU A 5 11.77 35.84 10.04
N LEU A 6 12.88 35.47 10.69
CA LEU A 6 13.41 34.10 10.65
C LEU A 6 12.42 33.10 11.29
N ALA A 7 11.76 33.50 12.37
CA ALA A 7 10.73 32.66 13.01
C ALA A 7 9.53 32.38 12.10
N GLN A 8 9.11 33.36 11.26
CA GLN A 8 8.05 33.12 10.27
C GLN A 8 8.46 32.10 9.20
N ILE A 9 9.76 32.11 8.82
CA ILE A 9 10.32 31.12 7.89
C ILE A 9 10.40 29.75 8.55
N ALA A 10 10.97 29.70 9.77
CA ALA A 10 11.11 28.48 10.57
C ALA A 10 9.76 27.83 10.88
N GLY A 11 8.71 28.61 11.15
CA GLY A 11 7.35 28.14 11.42
C GLY A 11 6.68 27.39 10.26
N ARG A 12 7.27 27.38 9.07
CA ARG A 12 6.82 26.57 7.92
C ARG A 12 7.46 25.18 7.87
N ALA A 13 8.48 24.91 8.68
CA ALA A 13 9.21 23.65 8.68
C ALA A 13 8.40 22.50 9.31
N GLY A 14 7.56 22.78 10.31
CA GLY A 14 6.67 21.81 10.96
C GLY A 14 5.26 21.85 10.40
N ARG A 15 4.49 20.77 10.59
CA ARG A 15 3.05 20.72 10.28
C ARG A 15 2.28 20.12 11.45
N HIS A 16 1.29 20.88 11.94
CA HIS A 16 0.44 20.48 13.07
C HIS A 16 1.25 20.11 14.33
N THR A 17 1.29 18.83 14.68
CA THR A 17 1.99 18.28 15.86
C THR A 17 3.38 17.72 15.54
N LYS A 18 3.86 17.87 14.30
CA LYS A 18 5.21 17.42 13.92
C LYS A 18 6.20 18.56 14.05
N ASP A 19 7.26 18.31 14.78
CA ASP A 19 8.37 19.22 14.91
C ASP A 19 9.07 19.40 13.57
N GLY A 20 9.55 20.61 13.30
CA GLY A 20 10.35 20.94 12.13
C GLY A 20 11.74 21.39 12.55
N SER A 21 12.69 21.31 11.64
CA SER A 21 14.03 21.87 11.82
C SER A 21 14.27 23.03 10.86
N PHE A 22 15.04 24.02 11.30
CA PHE A 22 15.48 25.12 10.48
C PHE A 22 17.01 25.30 10.63
N GLY A 23 17.62 26.00 9.68
CA GLY A 23 19.05 26.23 9.68
C GLY A 23 19.49 27.11 8.52
N VAL A 24 20.78 27.32 8.40
CA VAL A 24 21.40 28.07 7.31
C VAL A 24 21.94 27.14 6.23
N THR A 25 21.96 27.61 4.99
CA THR A 25 22.60 26.91 3.87
C THR A 25 24.09 27.17 3.86
N GLU A 26 24.85 26.31 3.17
CA GLU A 26 26.31 26.45 3.03
C GLU A 26 26.68 27.81 2.44
N GLY A 27 27.66 28.48 3.06
CA GLY A 27 28.14 29.80 2.68
C GLY A 27 27.42 30.97 3.38
N CYS A 28 26.43 30.68 4.24
CA CYS A 28 25.84 31.66 5.14
C CYS A 28 26.49 31.58 6.53
N GLU A 29 26.52 32.71 7.23
CA GLU A 29 26.94 32.73 8.63
C GLU A 29 25.96 31.91 9.48
N VAL A 30 26.51 31.17 10.44
CA VAL A 30 25.72 30.38 11.41
C VAL A 30 24.96 31.36 12.31
N PHE A 31 23.71 31.02 12.64
CA PHE A 31 22.93 31.82 13.56
C PHE A 31 23.60 31.84 14.95
N GLU A 32 23.61 33.01 15.59
CA GLU A 32 23.99 33.14 16.98
C GLU A 32 23.01 32.37 17.88
N ASP A 33 23.49 31.76 18.93
CA ASP A 33 22.69 30.97 19.88
C ASP A 33 21.51 31.78 20.46
N GLU A 34 21.72 33.10 20.68
CA GLU A 34 20.66 34.00 21.14
C GLU A 34 19.51 34.14 20.12
N VAL A 35 19.82 34.14 18.82
CA VAL A 35 18.83 34.19 17.75
C VAL A 35 18.06 32.88 17.67
N ILE A 36 18.76 31.74 17.78
CA ILE A 36 18.14 30.42 17.81
C ILE A 36 17.16 30.32 19.00
N ALA A 37 17.62 30.67 20.21
CA ALA A 37 16.81 30.66 21.41
C ALA A 37 15.61 31.62 21.31
N ALA A 38 15.78 32.79 20.68
CA ALA A 38 14.69 33.74 20.47
C ALA A 38 13.60 33.20 19.52
N ILE A 39 14.00 32.42 18.50
CA ILE A 39 13.08 31.78 17.56
C ILE A 39 12.33 30.62 18.24
N GLU A 40 13.04 29.74 18.94
CA GLU A 40 12.48 28.55 19.59
C GLU A 40 11.55 28.90 20.77
N ASP A 41 11.91 29.91 21.56
CA ASP A 41 11.14 30.37 22.72
C ASP A 41 10.09 31.45 22.37
N HIS A 42 9.94 31.87 21.12
CA HIS A 42 9.06 32.96 20.68
C HIS A 42 9.31 34.29 21.42
N ARG A 43 10.57 34.62 21.70
CA ARG A 43 10.98 35.85 22.38
C ARG A 43 11.45 36.88 21.36
N PHE A 44 10.58 37.84 21.04
CA PHE A 44 10.90 38.89 20.07
C PHE A 44 10.80 40.27 20.73
N PRO A 45 11.59 41.25 20.26
CA PRO A 45 11.52 42.61 20.74
C PRO A 45 10.13 43.20 20.42
N PHE A 46 9.67 44.11 21.28
CA PHE A 46 8.42 44.83 21.04
C PHE A 46 8.54 45.67 19.77
N LEU A 47 7.44 45.81 19.03
CA LEU A 47 7.36 46.68 17.88
C LEU A 47 7.58 48.13 18.32
N GLY A 48 8.61 48.80 17.79
CA GLY A 48 8.90 50.20 18.06
C GLY A 48 7.94 51.19 17.39
N GLY A 49 7.18 50.73 16.40
CA GLY A 49 6.18 51.51 15.70
C GLY A 49 5.41 50.64 14.70
N VAL A 50 4.27 51.11 14.23
CA VAL A 50 3.43 50.41 13.25
C VAL A 50 3.38 51.25 11.97
N TYR A 51 3.56 50.58 10.82
CA TYR A 51 3.37 51.26 9.53
C TYR A 51 1.91 51.61 9.34
N TRP A 52 1.69 52.84 8.90
CA TRP A 52 0.38 53.40 8.65
C TRP A 52 0.30 53.90 7.21
N ARG A 53 -0.88 53.80 6.64
CA ARG A 53 -1.26 54.35 5.35
C ARG A 53 -2.62 55.01 5.45
N ASN A 54 -2.77 56.17 4.83
CA ASN A 54 -4.04 56.85 4.76
C ASN A 54 -5.06 56.03 3.96
N SER A 55 -6.22 55.77 4.54
CA SER A 55 -7.36 55.11 3.88
C SER A 55 -8.37 56.10 3.31
N ASP A 56 -8.32 57.36 3.72
CA ASP A 56 -9.20 58.40 3.23
C ASP A 56 -8.52 59.11 2.03
N LEU A 57 -8.75 58.54 0.85
CA LEU A 57 -8.09 58.94 -0.38
C LEU A 57 -8.95 59.93 -1.17
N ASP A 58 -8.36 61.02 -1.57
CA ASP A 58 -9.01 62.07 -2.40
C ASP A 58 -8.82 61.77 -3.88
N MET A 59 -9.84 61.23 -4.55
CA MET A 59 -9.83 60.77 -5.94
C MET A 59 -10.19 61.91 -6.95
N ARG A 60 -10.35 63.18 -6.52
CA ARG A 60 -10.75 64.27 -7.42
C ARG A 60 -9.75 64.56 -8.55
N SER A 61 -8.48 64.37 -8.29
CA SER A 61 -7.42 64.47 -9.31
C SER A 61 -6.19 63.66 -8.90
N PRO A 62 -5.27 63.32 -9.83
CA PRO A 62 -4.01 62.66 -9.53
C PRO A 62 -3.20 63.33 -8.43
N ASP A 63 -3.11 64.67 -8.45
CA ASP A 63 -2.35 65.44 -7.47
C ASP A 63 -3.01 65.45 -6.07
N HIS A 64 -4.36 65.35 -5.99
CA HIS A 64 -5.06 65.20 -4.73
C HIS A 64 -4.85 63.78 -4.17
N LEU A 65 -4.89 62.76 -5.02
CA LEU A 65 -4.61 61.38 -4.64
C LEU A 65 -3.19 61.24 -4.07
N LEU A 66 -2.18 61.74 -4.77
CA LEU A 66 -0.78 61.69 -4.32
C LEU A 66 -0.63 62.35 -2.94
N ARG A 67 -1.19 63.57 -2.78
CA ARG A 67 -1.17 64.30 -1.48
C ARG A 67 -1.86 63.50 -0.37
N SER A 68 -2.96 62.85 -0.66
CA SER A 68 -3.67 62.00 0.34
C SER A 68 -2.87 60.76 0.69
N LEU A 69 -2.18 60.10 -0.23
CA LEU A 69 -1.29 58.98 0.03
C LEU A 69 -0.04 59.38 0.84
N GLU A 70 0.43 60.63 0.65
CA GLU A 70 1.60 61.19 1.32
C GLU A 70 1.26 61.83 2.70
N ALA A 71 -0.02 61.86 3.06
CA ALA A 71 -0.45 62.43 4.34
C ALA A 71 0.29 61.81 5.54
N ALA A 72 0.68 62.67 6.47
CA ALA A 72 1.34 62.22 7.69
C ALA A 72 0.32 61.59 8.67
N PRO A 73 0.70 60.53 9.39
CA PRO A 73 -0.19 59.98 10.43
C PRO A 73 -0.39 60.96 11.58
N THR A 74 -1.56 60.89 12.21
CA THR A 74 -1.93 61.76 13.32
C THR A 74 -1.41 61.28 14.67
N HIS A 75 -0.95 60.04 14.76
CA HIS A 75 -0.50 59.43 16.01
C HIS A 75 1.04 59.20 15.97
N ALA A 76 1.73 59.52 17.08
CA ALA A 76 3.19 59.46 17.17
C ALA A 76 3.79 58.05 17.03
N MET A 77 3.04 57.00 17.31
CA MET A 77 3.50 55.62 17.16
C MET A 77 3.30 55.07 15.73
N LEU A 78 2.66 55.80 14.87
CA LEU A 78 2.43 55.44 13.48
C LEU A 78 3.51 56.03 12.60
N THR A 79 4.09 55.23 11.73
CA THR A 79 5.08 55.64 10.73
C THR A 79 4.47 55.50 9.35
N ARG A 80 4.50 56.55 8.54
CA ARG A 80 4.02 56.47 7.15
C ARG A 80 4.86 55.48 6.37
N LYS A 81 4.20 54.55 5.66
CA LYS A 81 4.88 53.66 4.72
C LYS A 81 5.24 54.41 3.43
N ALA A 82 6.52 54.78 3.29
CA ALA A 82 7.00 55.58 2.18
C ALA A 82 7.34 54.75 0.92
N ASP A 83 7.64 53.46 1.10
CA ASP A 83 8.12 52.54 0.06
C ASP A 83 7.01 51.59 -0.44
N ALA A 84 5.78 52.06 -0.50
CA ALA A 84 4.67 51.27 -1.01
C ALA A 84 4.76 51.16 -2.56
N GLU A 85 4.77 49.92 -3.07
CA GLU A 85 4.95 49.62 -4.50
C GLU A 85 3.89 50.29 -5.38
N ASP A 86 2.63 50.29 -4.95
CA ASP A 86 1.53 50.93 -5.66
C ASP A 86 1.66 52.46 -5.72
N HIS A 87 2.21 53.11 -4.68
CA HIS A 87 2.50 54.54 -4.70
C HIS A 87 3.62 54.88 -5.70
N GLN A 88 4.72 54.11 -5.68
CA GLN A 88 5.83 54.29 -6.63
C GLN A 88 5.36 54.06 -8.07
N THR A 89 4.59 53.00 -8.32
CA THR A 89 3.99 52.70 -9.62
C THR A 89 3.06 53.82 -10.08
N LEU A 90 2.23 54.37 -9.21
CA LEU A 90 1.36 55.49 -9.51
C LEU A 90 2.17 56.74 -9.93
N VAL A 91 3.24 57.05 -9.21
CA VAL A 91 4.14 58.17 -9.55
C VAL A 91 4.74 57.93 -10.94
N SER A 92 5.30 56.76 -11.21
CA SER A 92 5.89 56.44 -12.51
C SER A 92 4.86 56.49 -13.66
N LEU A 93 3.62 56.05 -13.43
CA LEU A 93 2.54 56.19 -14.41
C LEU A 93 2.19 57.67 -14.68
N LEU A 94 2.19 58.53 -13.67
CA LEU A 94 1.89 59.95 -13.77
C LEU A 94 3.04 60.80 -14.35
N GLU A 95 4.25 60.27 -14.45
CA GLU A 95 5.37 60.85 -15.21
C GLU A 95 5.14 60.79 -16.73
N MET A 96 4.23 59.89 -17.18
CA MET A 96 3.84 59.80 -18.59
C MET A 96 2.76 60.85 -18.88
N ASP A 97 3.05 61.80 -19.76
CA ASP A 97 2.14 62.92 -20.09
C ASP A 97 0.79 62.46 -20.64
N ASP A 98 0.75 61.41 -21.44
CA ASP A 98 -0.45 60.83 -22.02
C ASP A 98 -1.34 60.19 -20.95
N ILE A 99 -0.77 59.46 -19.99
CA ILE A 99 -1.49 58.84 -18.86
C ILE A 99 -2.04 59.94 -17.95
N ARG A 100 -1.23 60.95 -17.62
CA ARG A 100 -1.64 62.05 -16.79
C ARG A 100 -2.79 62.86 -17.42
N ALA A 101 -2.76 63.08 -18.74
CA ALA A 101 -3.83 63.74 -19.47
C ALA A 101 -5.14 62.95 -19.51
N MET A 102 -5.06 61.64 -19.59
CA MET A 102 -6.23 60.72 -19.56
C MET A 102 -6.85 60.60 -18.17
N ALA A 103 -6.07 60.76 -17.09
CA ALA A 103 -6.50 60.60 -15.71
C ALA A 103 -7.32 61.80 -15.19
N TYR A 104 -8.39 62.18 -15.92
CA TYR A 104 -9.26 63.31 -15.59
C TYR A 104 -10.61 62.83 -15.08
N GLY A 105 -10.99 63.31 -13.90
CA GLY A 105 -12.25 62.95 -13.22
C GLY A 105 -12.07 61.79 -12.24
N GLU A 106 -12.95 61.73 -11.24
CA GLU A 106 -12.84 60.81 -10.09
C GLU A 106 -12.80 59.34 -10.48
N GLU A 107 -13.61 58.95 -11.46
CA GLU A 107 -13.68 57.56 -11.92
C GLU A 107 -12.37 57.09 -12.54
N LYS A 108 -11.74 57.95 -13.40
CA LYS A 108 -10.49 57.60 -14.06
C LYS A 108 -9.28 57.65 -13.10
N VAL A 109 -9.29 58.52 -12.12
CA VAL A 109 -8.27 58.54 -11.06
C VAL A 109 -8.36 57.28 -10.19
N ARG A 110 -9.57 56.87 -9.86
CA ARG A 110 -9.81 55.60 -9.12
C ARG A 110 -9.30 54.42 -9.95
N LEU A 111 -9.66 54.33 -11.23
CA LEU A 111 -9.20 53.30 -12.13
C LEU A 111 -7.66 53.27 -12.25
N LEU A 112 -7.03 54.43 -12.38
CA LEU A 112 -5.57 54.51 -12.44
C LEU A 112 -4.92 53.98 -11.16
N PHE A 113 -5.50 54.31 -10.01
CA PHE A 113 -5.02 53.80 -8.73
C PHE A 113 -5.23 52.29 -8.55
N GLU A 114 -6.38 51.75 -9.00
CA GLU A 114 -6.61 50.31 -9.03
C GLU A 114 -5.62 49.55 -9.91
N ILE A 115 -5.23 50.16 -11.05
CA ILE A 115 -4.22 49.58 -11.94
C ILE A 115 -2.82 49.69 -11.32
N ALA A 116 -2.50 50.79 -10.64
CA ALA A 116 -1.23 50.93 -9.92
C ALA A 116 -1.04 49.90 -8.79
N GLN A 117 -2.13 49.34 -8.28
CA GLN A 117 -2.12 48.25 -7.26
C GLN A 117 -1.87 46.86 -7.83
N ILE A 118 -1.76 46.69 -9.17
CA ILE A 118 -1.41 45.39 -9.79
C ILE A 118 0.02 45.02 -9.36
N PRO A 119 0.23 43.86 -8.70
CA PRO A 119 1.53 43.51 -8.14
C PRO A 119 2.57 43.27 -9.23
N ASP A 120 3.79 43.80 -9.06
CA ASP A 120 4.99 43.35 -9.77
C ASP A 120 5.59 42.14 -9.03
N PHE A 121 5.25 40.91 -9.44
CA PHE A 121 5.79 39.72 -8.85
C PHE A 121 7.29 39.48 -9.11
N GLN A 122 7.89 40.24 -10.05
CA GLN A 122 9.34 40.23 -10.25
C GLN A 122 10.09 41.07 -9.22
N LYS A 123 9.41 42.05 -8.60
CA LYS A 123 10.00 43.03 -7.69
C LYS A 123 11.20 43.79 -8.32
N SER A 124 11.17 43.93 -9.62
CA SER A 124 12.27 44.53 -10.37
C SER A 124 12.05 46.02 -10.66
N PHE A 125 10.84 46.57 -10.37
CA PHE A 125 10.42 47.95 -10.72
C PHE A 125 10.85 48.32 -12.14
N THR A 126 10.69 47.37 -13.08
CA THR A 126 11.14 47.56 -14.45
C THR A 126 10.16 48.44 -15.22
N ASP A 127 10.70 49.27 -16.11
CA ASP A 127 9.92 50.07 -17.05
C ASP A 127 8.89 49.23 -17.82
N SER A 128 9.14 47.93 -18.01
CA SER A 128 8.24 46.99 -18.70
C SER A 128 6.92 46.77 -17.97
N HIS A 129 6.91 46.68 -16.62
CA HIS A 129 5.70 46.55 -15.82
C HIS A 129 4.87 47.85 -15.92
N VAL A 130 5.51 49.02 -15.73
CA VAL A 130 4.84 50.32 -15.82
C VAL A 130 4.27 50.54 -17.23
N GLN A 131 5.00 50.18 -18.29
CA GLN A 131 4.51 50.24 -19.67
C GLN A 131 3.30 49.34 -19.92
N MET A 132 3.29 48.15 -19.35
CA MET A 132 2.12 47.25 -19.41
C MET A 132 0.91 47.89 -18.73
N LEU A 133 1.08 48.42 -17.52
CA LEU A 133 0.03 49.08 -16.75
C LEU A 133 -0.50 50.34 -17.49
N ALA A 134 0.37 51.12 -18.10
CA ALA A 134 -0.01 52.26 -18.93
C ALA A 134 -0.92 51.84 -20.10
N ARG A 135 -0.60 50.74 -20.77
CA ARG A 135 -1.45 50.19 -21.84
C ARG A 135 -2.81 49.73 -21.32
N ILE A 136 -2.84 49.03 -20.16
CA ILE A 136 -4.08 48.61 -19.52
C ILE A 136 -4.94 49.82 -19.23
N PHE A 137 -4.37 50.87 -18.63
CA PHE A 137 -5.09 52.10 -18.35
C PHE A 137 -5.60 52.79 -19.62
N GLY A 138 -4.78 52.83 -20.69
CA GLY A 138 -5.17 53.42 -21.97
C GLY A 138 -6.44 52.78 -22.58
N HIS A 139 -6.58 51.49 -22.51
CA HIS A 139 -7.80 50.78 -22.95
C HIS A 139 -8.98 51.05 -22.03
N LEU A 140 -8.82 50.82 -20.72
CA LEU A 140 -9.91 50.92 -19.76
C LEU A 140 -10.42 52.36 -19.54
N ALA A 141 -9.53 53.39 -19.66
CA ALA A 141 -9.89 54.80 -19.52
C ALA A 141 -10.79 55.30 -20.68
N GLN A 142 -10.84 54.61 -21.82
CA GLN A 142 -11.72 54.90 -22.94
C GLN A 142 -13.11 54.23 -22.78
N GLY A 143 -13.33 53.48 -21.69
CA GLY A 143 -14.57 52.76 -21.42
C GLY A 143 -14.68 51.44 -22.18
N GLU A 144 -13.56 50.95 -22.72
CA GLU A 144 -13.44 49.68 -23.42
C GLU A 144 -12.95 48.60 -22.43
N THR A 145 -13.26 47.33 -22.71
CA THR A 145 -12.60 46.19 -22.07
C THR A 145 -11.25 45.95 -22.72
N LEU A 146 -10.36 45.20 -22.04
CA LEU A 146 -9.07 44.81 -22.62
C LEU A 146 -9.29 43.97 -23.89
N PRO A 147 -8.59 44.29 -25.02
CA PRO A 147 -8.74 43.53 -26.26
C PRO A 147 -8.38 42.06 -26.07
N LYS A 148 -9.31 41.16 -26.43
CA LYS A 148 -9.15 39.71 -26.26
C LYS A 148 -7.88 39.17 -26.91
N ASP A 149 -7.61 39.59 -28.16
CA ASP A 149 -6.42 39.15 -28.89
C ASP A 149 -5.12 39.59 -28.22
N TRP A 150 -5.12 40.78 -27.60
CA TRP A 150 -3.96 41.27 -26.87
C TRP A 150 -3.72 40.45 -25.59
N VAL A 151 -4.78 40.21 -24.80
CA VAL A 151 -4.70 39.37 -23.59
C VAL A 151 -4.22 37.96 -23.95
N ALA A 152 -4.83 37.35 -24.98
CA ALA A 152 -4.44 36.05 -25.51
C ALA A 152 -2.95 35.99 -25.86
N SER A 153 -2.48 37.01 -26.61
CA SER A 153 -1.09 37.06 -27.03
C SER A 153 -0.10 37.20 -25.87
N GLN A 154 -0.48 37.92 -24.81
CA GLN A 154 0.36 38.08 -23.63
C GLN A 154 0.44 36.75 -22.82
N ILE A 155 -0.69 36.10 -22.62
CA ILE A 155 -0.78 34.81 -21.89
C ILE A 155 -0.04 33.70 -22.66
N ALA A 156 -0.31 33.56 -23.97
CA ALA A 156 0.30 32.54 -24.81
C ALA A 156 1.84 32.64 -24.90
N ARG A 157 2.39 33.87 -24.85
CA ARG A 157 3.86 34.08 -24.82
C ARG A 157 4.53 33.52 -23.59
N LEU A 158 3.78 33.35 -22.49
CA LEU A 158 4.27 32.84 -21.21
C LEU A 158 4.16 31.33 -21.11
N ASP A 159 3.36 30.67 -21.95
CA ASP A 159 3.17 29.21 -21.98
C ASP A 159 4.38 28.51 -22.62
N ARG A 160 5.52 28.60 -21.97
CA ARG A 160 6.78 27.97 -22.39
C ARG A 160 7.56 27.53 -21.16
N ILE A 161 7.81 26.23 -21.08
CA ILE A 161 8.56 25.58 -19.97
C ILE A 161 10.07 25.49 -20.26
N ASP A 162 10.52 25.88 -21.48
CA ASP A 162 11.93 25.90 -21.87
C ASP A 162 12.68 27.06 -21.23
N GLY A 163 13.98 26.87 -21.03
CA GLY A 163 14.89 27.88 -20.48
C GLY A 163 15.49 27.46 -19.12
N ASP A 164 16.34 28.35 -18.61
CA ASP A 164 16.94 28.18 -17.29
C ASP A 164 15.94 28.54 -16.13
N ILE A 165 16.36 28.29 -14.90
CA ILE A 165 15.56 28.57 -13.71
C ILE A 165 15.13 30.05 -13.67
N ASP A 166 16.02 30.97 -14.00
CA ASP A 166 15.75 32.42 -13.94
C ASP A 166 14.71 32.83 -15.01
N THR A 167 14.78 32.23 -16.19
CA THR A 167 13.79 32.43 -17.27
C THR A 167 12.41 31.89 -16.85
N VAL A 168 12.33 30.68 -16.24
CA VAL A 168 11.07 30.11 -15.76
C VAL A 168 10.51 30.94 -14.62
N MET A 169 11.33 31.41 -13.69
CA MET A 169 10.93 32.31 -12.60
C MET A 169 10.35 33.61 -13.12
N THR A 170 10.98 34.19 -14.13
CA THR A 170 10.52 35.43 -14.81
C THR A 170 9.14 35.21 -15.42
N ARG A 171 8.94 34.12 -16.18
CA ARG A 171 7.63 33.81 -16.78
C ARG A 171 6.57 33.54 -15.72
N LEU A 172 6.93 32.85 -14.65
CA LEU A 172 6.04 32.60 -13.53
C LEU A 172 5.61 33.90 -12.83
N ALA A 173 6.51 34.85 -12.65
CA ALA A 173 6.17 36.17 -12.12
C ALA A 173 5.18 36.91 -13.03
N HIS A 174 5.44 36.91 -14.33
CA HIS A 174 4.55 37.54 -15.29
C HIS A 174 3.18 36.89 -15.40
N ILE A 175 3.09 35.56 -15.42
CA ILE A 175 1.78 34.90 -15.49
C ILE A 175 0.94 35.19 -14.24
N ARG A 176 1.54 35.29 -13.06
CA ARG A 176 0.84 35.71 -11.83
C ARG A 176 0.21 37.09 -11.93
N THR A 177 0.91 38.02 -12.57
CA THR A 177 0.33 39.32 -12.87
C THR A 177 -0.89 39.20 -13.78
N TRP A 178 -0.84 38.35 -14.81
CA TRP A 178 -1.99 38.11 -15.69
C TRP A 178 -3.09 37.33 -14.98
N THR A 179 -2.80 36.36 -14.11
CA THR A 179 -3.78 35.69 -13.24
C THR A 179 -4.53 36.70 -12.37
N TYR A 180 -3.83 37.70 -11.83
CA TYR A 180 -4.45 38.80 -11.08
C TYR A 180 -5.37 39.67 -11.95
N ILE A 181 -4.91 40.06 -13.15
CA ILE A 181 -5.67 40.89 -14.10
C ILE A 181 -6.93 40.15 -14.56
N THR A 182 -6.83 38.88 -14.91
CA THR A 182 -7.97 38.06 -15.41
C THR A 182 -9.06 37.83 -14.36
N GLN A 183 -8.76 37.98 -13.08
CA GLN A 183 -9.76 37.93 -12.01
C GLN A 183 -10.63 39.19 -11.92
N ARG A 184 -10.26 40.30 -12.60
CA ARG A 184 -11.03 41.56 -12.60
C ARG A 184 -12.10 41.53 -13.70
N SER A 185 -13.30 41.05 -13.34
CA SER A 185 -14.42 40.89 -14.27
C SER A 185 -14.88 42.18 -14.97
N ALA A 186 -14.57 43.34 -14.38
CA ALA A 186 -14.85 44.65 -14.99
C ALA A 186 -13.88 45.04 -16.10
N TRP A 187 -12.71 44.40 -16.20
CA TRP A 187 -11.66 44.76 -17.14
C TRP A 187 -11.61 43.86 -18.37
N ILE A 188 -12.11 42.66 -18.26
CA ILE A 188 -12.12 41.65 -19.32
C ILE A 188 -13.56 41.18 -19.52
N ASP A 189 -13.97 41.05 -20.77
CA ASP A 189 -15.27 40.51 -21.14
C ASP A 189 -15.41 39.09 -20.51
N HIS A 190 -16.56 38.81 -19.89
CA HIS A 190 -16.85 37.65 -19.02
C HIS A 190 -16.57 36.29 -19.72
N ASP A 191 -15.32 35.94 -19.85
CA ASP A 191 -14.88 34.66 -20.35
C ASP A 191 -14.02 33.99 -19.27
N GLN A 192 -14.63 33.02 -18.53
CA GLN A 192 -13.93 32.23 -17.51
C GLN A 192 -12.69 31.49 -18.08
N THR A 193 -12.62 31.36 -19.41
CA THR A 193 -11.54 30.66 -20.09
C THR A 193 -10.16 31.28 -19.82
N TRP A 194 -10.07 32.61 -19.72
CA TRP A 194 -8.79 33.29 -19.46
C TRP A 194 -8.24 33.08 -18.06
N GLN A 195 -9.15 32.98 -17.08
CA GLN A 195 -8.74 32.68 -15.70
C GLN A 195 -8.21 31.24 -15.58
N ASP A 196 -8.90 30.30 -16.21
CA ASP A 196 -8.50 28.90 -16.21
C ASP A 196 -7.21 28.67 -16.99
N GLU A 197 -7.04 29.34 -18.14
CA GLU A 197 -5.84 29.25 -18.95
C GLU A 197 -4.62 29.84 -18.23
N ALA A 198 -4.75 31.04 -17.64
CA ALA A 198 -3.67 31.66 -16.88
C ALA A 198 -3.24 30.79 -15.69
N ARG A 199 -4.21 30.18 -14.96
CA ARG A 199 -3.93 29.23 -13.86
C ARG A 199 -3.22 27.98 -14.34
N GLN A 200 -3.69 27.37 -15.43
CA GLN A 200 -3.03 26.19 -15.98
C GLN A 200 -1.59 26.44 -16.40
N ILE A 201 -1.30 27.61 -16.96
CA ILE A 201 0.06 28.01 -17.30
C ILE A 201 0.90 28.24 -16.03
N GLU A 202 0.32 28.91 -15.03
CA GLU A 202 0.97 29.13 -13.73
C GLU A 202 1.34 27.79 -13.06
N ASP A 203 0.43 26.83 -13.04
CA ASP A 203 0.66 25.48 -12.49
C ASP A 203 1.78 24.77 -13.25
N ARG A 204 1.75 24.76 -14.61
CA ARG A 204 2.82 24.14 -15.42
C ARG A 204 4.19 24.77 -15.19
N LEU A 205 4.27 26.09 -15.12
CA LEU A 205 5.52 26.80 -14.85
C LEU A 205 6.02 26.55 -13.41
N SER A 206 5.11 26.47 -12.44
CA SER A 206 5.43 26.16 -11.04
C SER A 206 6.00 24.75 -10.90
N ASP A 207 5.37 23.75 -11.54
CA ASP A 207 5.85 22.37 -11.55
C ASP A 207 7.21 22.25 -12.25
N CYS A 208 7.39 22.93 -13.37
CA CYS A 208 8.66 22.98 -14.07
C CYS A 208 9.76 23.62 -13.20
N LEU A 209 9.47 24.74 -12.54
CA LEU A 209 10.40 25.40 -11.62
C LEU A 209 10.78 24.48 -10.46
N HIS A 210 9.80 23.81 -9.86
CA HIS A 210 10.04 22.85 -8.78
C HIS A 210 10.97 21.72 -9.23
N THR A 211 10.70 21.14 -10.39
CA THR A 211 11.52 20.08 -10.98
C THR A 211 12.96 20.55 -11.24
N ASN A 212 13.13 21.71 -11.87
CA ASN A 212 14.44 22.29 -12.19
C ASN A 212 15.24 22.64 -10.92
N LEU A 213 14.59 23.19 -9.89
CA LEU A 213 15.23 23.48 -8.60
C LEU A 213 15.65 22.20 -7.89
N THR A 214 14.80 21.20 -7.89
CA THR A 214 15.10 19.89 -7.29
C THR A 214 16.29 19.24 -7.98
N GLN A 215 16.30 19.23 -9.32
CA GLN A 215 17.39 18.66 -10.10
C GLN A 215 18.70 19.41 -9.89
N ARG A 216 18.68 20.75 -9.91
CA ARG A 216 19.88 21.57 -9.64
C ARG A 216 20.46 21.32 -8.24
N PHE A 217 19.58 21.10 -7.25
CA PHE A 217 20.00 20.75 -5.89
C PHE A 217 20.66 19.38 -5.86
N VAL A 218 20.03 18.37 -6.49
CA VAL A 218 20.54 17.01 -6.60
C VAL A 218 21.89 16.98 -7.33
N ASP A 219 22.00 17.67 -8.47
CA ASP A 219 23.22 17.72 -9.27
C ASP A 219 24.41 18.33 -8.49
N ARG A 220 24.18 19.43 -7.78
CA ARG A 220 25.22 20.06 -6.94
C ARG A 220 25.69 19.13 -5.80
N ARG A 221 24.74 18.46 -5.14
CA ARG A 221 25.02 17.51 -4.08
C ARG A 221 25.80 16.30 -4.61
N ALA A 222 25.37 15.78 -5.74
CA ALA A 222 26.01 14.68 -6.44
C ALA A 222 27.45 15.01 -6.87
N ALA A 223 27.69 16.20 -7.42
CA ALA A 223 29.02 16.63 -7.84
C ALA A 223 29.99 16.80 -6.65
N ARG A 224 29.51 17.30 -5.51
CA ARG A 224 30.32 17.38 -4.27
C ARG A 224 30.68 16.02 -3.75
N LEU A 225 29.69 15.12 -3.64
CA LEU A 225 29.89 13.76 -3.18
C LEU A 225 30.84 13.00 -4.09
N SER A 226 30.69 13.15 -5.42
CA SER A 226 31.58 12.52 -6.43
C SER A 226 33.04 13.00 -6.30
N ARG A 227 33.28 14.29 -6.00
CA ARG A 227 34.65 14.80 -5.75
C ARG A 227 35.23 14.17 -4.49
N ARG A 228 34.48 14.17 -3.37
CA ARG A 228 34.94 13.58 -2.09
C ARG A 228 35.19 12.09 -2.19
N LEU A 229 34.36 11.37 -2.97
CA LEU A 229 34.53 9.94 -3.24
C LEU A 229 35.79 9.62 -4.05
N LYS A 230 36.26 10.55 -4.89
CA LYS A 230 37.50 10.38 -5.70
C LYS A 230 38.76 10.70 -4.92
N ASP A 231 38.68 11.61 -3.96
CA ASP A 231 39.86 12.18 -3.28
C ASP A 231 40.25 11.42 -2.02
N ASN A 232 39.42 10.49 -1.49
CA ASN A 232 39.64 9.88 -0.18
C ASN A 232 39.48 8.35 -0.19
N ASP A 233 40.56 7.62 0.17
CA ASP A 233 40.55 6.15 0.30
C ASP A 233 39.90 5.65 1.59
N HIS A 234 39.73 6.52 2.61
CA HIS A 234 39.12 6.22 3.91
C HIS A 234 37.94 7.17 4.17
N LEU A 235 36.77 6.79 3.65
CA LEU A 235 35.52 7.53 3.82
C LEU A 235 34.95 7.29 5.22
N LEU A 236 34.65 8.36 5.95
CA LEU A 236 33.92 8.29 7.20
C LEU A 236 32.44 8.02 6.94
N CYS A 237 31.99 6.80 7.31
CA CYS A 237 30.59 6.43 7.24
C CYS A 237 30.00 6.31 8.65
N ALA A 238 28.82 6.88 8.84
CA ALA A 238 28.04 6.75 10.07
C ALA A 238 26.59 6.39 9.75
N VAL A 239 25.95 5.65 10.65
CA VAL A 239 24.54 5.33 10.57
C VAL A 239 23.84 5.92 11.79
N ARG A 240 22.84 6.79 11.56
CA ARG A 240 22.01 7.33 12.63
C ARG A 240 21.03 6.26 13.16
N THR A 241 20.43 6.53 14.30
CA THR A 241 19.45 5.63 14.93
C THR A 241 18.20 5.38 14.08
N ASP A 242 17.84 6.32 13.23
CA ASP A 242 16.72 6.22 12.27
C ASP A 242 17.07 5.46 10.97
N GLY A 243 18.31 4.97 10.86
CA GLY A 243 18.82 4.27 9.69
C GLY A 243 19.44 5.17 8.62
N THR A 244 19.45 6.50 8.79
CA THR A 244 20.09 7.43 7.84
C THR A 244 21.58 7.18 7.76
N VAL A 245 22.10 6.98 6.55
CA VAL A 245 23.52 6.75 6.26
C VAL A 245 24.17 8.06 5.84
N LEU A 246 25.22 8.42 6.57
CA LEU A 246 26.06 9.58 6.29
C LEU A 246 27.42 9.11 5.78
N VAL A 247 27.87 9.68 4.67
CA VAL A 247 29.25 9.54 4.14
C VAL A 247 29.88 10.93 4.12
N GLU A 248 30.98 11.12 4.83
CA GLU A 248 31.64 12.42 4.98
C GLU A 248 30.70 13.55 5.50
N GLY A 249 29.72 13.17 6.36
CA GLY A 249 28.73 14.10 6.89
C GLY A 249 27.53 14.37 5.98
N GLU A 250 27.57 13.91 4.72
CA GLU A 250 26.46 14.04 3.78
C GLU A 250 25.54 12.82 3.84
N GLU A 251 24.23 13.04 3.84
CA GLU A 251 23.24 11.98 3.78
C GLU A 251 23.21 11.38 2.39
N VAL A 252 23.55 10.08 2.29
CA VAL A 252 23.63 9.36 1.01
C VAL A 252 22.50 8.37 0.81
N GLY A 253 21.79 8.02 1.87
CA GLY A 253 20.69 7.06 1.80
C GLY A 253 20.24 6.57 3.16
N LYS A 254 19.43 5.52 3.15
CA LYS A 254 18.89 4.87 4.34
C LYS A 254 19.26 3.39 4.38
N LEU A 255 19.67 2.91 5.54
CA LEU A 255 19.94 1.50 5.82
C LEU A 255 18.78 0.91 6.63
N ASP A 256 17.92 0.16 5.96
CA ASP A 256 16.81 -0.57 6.56
C ASP A 256 17.17 -2.06 6.67
N GLY A 257 17.38 -2.54 7.90
CA GLY A 257 17.96 -3.86 8.13
C GLY A 257 19.34 -4.00 7.49
N PHE A 258 19.40 -4.77 6.41
CA PHE A 258 20.60 -4.97 5.58
C PHE A 258 20.46 -4.36 4.18
N MET A 259 19.37 -3.63 3.91
CA MET A 259 19.08 -3.04 2.62
C MET A 259 19.43 -1.57 2.63
N PHE A 260 20.31 -1.16 1.74
CA PHE A 260 20.67 0.23 1.55
C PHE A 260 19.92 0.81 0.36
N THR A 261 19.20 1.89 0.59
CA THR A 261 18.53 2.67 -0.44
C THR A 261 19.19 4.03 -0.55
N ALA A 262 19.77 4.33 -1.71
CA ALA A 262 20.40 5.62 -1.95
C ALA A 262 19.33 6.72 -2.07
N SER A 263 19.57 7.89 -1.47
CA SER A 263 18.70 9.08 -1.58
C SER A 263 18.86 9.80 -2.93
N LEU A 264 19.91 9.50 -3.68
CA LEU A 264 20.24 10.11 -4.98
C LEU A 264 20.01 9.06 -6.07
N SER A 265 18.88 9.16 -6.75
CA SER A 265 18.37 8.16 -7.71
C SER A 265 18.53 8.64 -9.15
N GLU A 266 19.75 8.96 -9.64
CA GLU A 266 19.91 9.10 -11.10
C GLU A 266 21.30 8.66 -11.58
N GLY A 267 21.32 7.63 -12.40
CA GLY A 267 22.37 7.33 -13.37
C GLY A 267 23.73 6.91 -12.78
N ASP A 268 24.78 7.55 -13.26
CA ASP A 268 26.19 7.17 -13.04
C ASP A 268 26.70 7.34 -11.59
N ILE A 269 25.92 7.95 -10.71
CA ILE A 269 26.32 8.29 -9.32
C ILE A 269 25.90 7.21 -8.32
N GLU A 270 24.85 6.46 -8.60
CA GLU A 270 24.34 5.42 -7.70
C GLU A 270 25.37 4.32 -7.42
N LYS A 271 26.07 3.85 -8.45
CA LYS A 271 27.09 2.81 -8.33
C LYS A 271 28.28 3.19 -7.43
N PRO A 272 28.92 4.36 -7.59
CA PRO A 272 29.96 4.83 -6.69
C PRO A 272 29.50 5.00 -5.24
N ILE A 273 28.27 5.49 -5.00
CA ILE A 273 27.70 5.65 -3.66
C ILE A 273 27.47 4.29 -3.00
N ILE A 274 26.92 3.33 -3.71
CA ILE A 274 26.70 1.97 -3.21
C ILE A 274 28.07 1.32 -2.88
N ALA A 275 29.08 1.52 -3.71
CA ALA A 275 30.43 0.99 -3.47
C ALA A 275 31.07 1.63 -2.21
N ALA A 276 30.93 2.93 -2.05
CA ALA A 276 31.41 3.65 -0.86
C ALA A 276 30.67 3.22 0.41
N ALA A 277 29.33 3.13 0.33
CA ALA A 277 28.49 2.65 1.42
C ALA A 277 28.83 1.20 1.79
N ARG A 278 29.07 0.33 0.81
CA ARG A 278 29.51 -1.07 1.05
C ARG A 278 30.82 -1.12 1.84
N LYS A 279 31.81 -0.34 1.44
CA LYS A 279 33.12 -0.29 2.14
C LYS A 279 32.97 0.31 3.55
N GLY A 280 32.27 1.42 3.68
CA GLY A 280 32.15 2.15 4.95
C GLY A 280 31.19 1.53 5.97
N LEU A 281 30.17 0.77 5.49
CA LEU A 281 29.19 0.11 6.34
C LEU A 281 29.55 -1.33 6.71
N ALA A 282 30.67 -1.86 6.23
CA ALA A 282 31.06 -3.27 6.45
C ALA A 282 31.07 -3.66 7.95
N ASP A 283 31.58 -2.80 8.82
CA ASP A 283 31.61 -3.05 10.27
C ASP A 283 30.23 -2.96 10.92
N GLU A 284 29.38 -2.06 10.45
CA GLU A 284 27.99 -1.96 10.92
C GLU A 284 27.18 -3.19 10.49
N ILE A 285 27.32 -3.62 9.25
CA ILE A 285 26.65 -4.84 8.73
C ILE A 285 27.12 -6.07 9.51
N ARG A 286 28.41 -6.17 9.83
CA ARG A 286 28.96 -7.25 10.66
C ARG A 286 28.34 -7.23 12.06
N ARG A 287 28.26 -6.07 12.71
CA ARG A 287 27.64 -5.91 14.03
C ARG A 287 26.15 -6.29 13.98
N ARG A 288 25.41 -5.84 12.96
CA ARG A 288 24.00 -6.18 12.78
C ARG A 288 23.80 -7.68 12.55
N ALA A 289 24.61 -8.32 11.70
CA ALA A 289 24.54 -9.75 11.44
C ALA A 289 24.80 -10.57 12.71
N GLN A 290 25.81 -10.19 13.52
CA GLN A 290 26.09 -10.82 14.80
C GLN A 290 24.95 -10.61 15.80
N ALA A 291 24.41 -9.39 15.90
CA ALA A 291 23.26 -9.09 16.77
C ALA A 291 22.03 -9.88 16.37
N LEU A 292 21.76 -10.01 15.09
CA LEU A 292 20.64 -10.82 14.57
C LEU A 292 20.86 -12.31 14.90
N ALA A 293 22.06 -12.83 14.68
CA ALA A 293 22.38 -14.23 14.98
C ALA A 293 22.23 -14.58 16.46
N ALA A 294 22.51 -13.61 17.36
CA ALA A 294 22.34 -13.74 18.79
C ALA A 294 20.90 -13.45 19.29
N SER A 295 20.02 -12.92 18.43
CA SER A 295 18.67 -12.56 18.83
C SER A 295 17.81 -13.78 19.14
N ALA A 296 16.97 -13.69 20.18
CA ALA A 296 15.96 -14.70 20.50
C ALA A 296 14.84 -14.71 19.46
N ASP A 297 14.07 -15.82 19.39
CA ASP A 297 12.96 -15.95 18.43
C ASP A 297 11.87 -14.89 18.60
N LEU A 298 11.68 -14.39 19.82
CA LEU A 298 10.73 -13.30 20.12
C LEU A 298 11.09 -11.96 19.45
N ALA A 299 12.32 -11.78 19.02
CA ALA A 299 12.75 -10.58 18.30
C ALA A 299 12.32 -10.57 16.82
N PHE A 300 11.82 -11.71 16.32
CA PHE A 300 11.34 -11.84 14.95
C PHE A 300 9.83 -11.79 14.91
N HIS A 301 9.29 -10.98 14.00
CA HIS A 301 7.87 -10.88 13.75
C HIS A 301 7.55 -11.37 12.34
N LEU A 302 6.42 -12.05 12.20
CA LEU A 302 5.92 -12.54 10.92
C LEU A 302 4.63 -11.82 10.56
N ASN A 303 4.52 -11.41 9.32
CA ASN A 303 3.25 -10.95 8.77
C ASN A 303 2.52 -12.09 8.05
N HIS A 304 1.28 -11.84 7.64
CA HIS A 304 0.44 -12.81 6.93
C HIS A 304 0.97 -13.23 5.54
N LYS A 305 1.98 -12.53 4.99
CA LYS A 305 2.67 -12.88 3.74
C LYS A 305 3.96 -13.67 3.96
N GLY A 306 4.30 -13.97 5.21
CA GLY A 306 5.51 -14.71 5.56
C GLY A 306 6.80 -13.89 5.57
N GLN A 307 6.70 -12.55 5.55
CA GLN A 307 7.87 -11.70 5.68
C GLN A 307 8.35 -11.66 7.14
N ILE A 308 9.65 -11.83 7.32
CA ILE A 308 10.30 -11.85 8.63
C ILE A 308 10.86 -10.46 8.90
N THR A 309 10.38 -9.85 9.96
CA THR A 309 10.81 -8.52 10.40
C THR A 309 11.65 -8.63 11.67
N TRP A 310 12.77 -7.90 11.72
CA TRP A 310 13.67 -7.74 12.86
C TRP A 310 13.99 -6.26 13.03
N ARG A 311 13.77 -5.71 14.24
CA ARG A 311 13.95 -4.26 14.51
C ARG A 311 13.24 -3.38 13.47
N GLU A 312 11.96 -3.71 13.18
CA GLU A 312 11.11 -3.01 12.20
C GLU A 312 11.50 -3.17 10.72
N ALA A 313 12.69 -3.71 10.43
CA ALA A 313 13.14 -3.96 9.07
C ALA A 313 12.78 -5.37 8.59
N ILE A 314 12.32 -5.50 7.35
CA ILE A 314 12.10 -6.80 6.71
C ILE A 314 13.47 -7.34 6.29
N ILE A 315 13.84 -8.50 6.85
CA ILE A 315 15.15 -9.11 6.64
C ILE A 315 15.13 -10.41 5.83
N GLY A 316 13.96 -11.01 5.72
CA GLY A 316 13.78 -12.27 5.02
C GLY A 316 12.33 -12.60 4.78
N GLN A 317 12.10 -13.70 4.11
CA GLN A 317 10.77 -14.22 3.78
C GLN A 317 10.73 -15.72 3.97
N LEU A 318 9.63 -16.23 4.50
CA LEU A 318 9.33 -17.65 4.47
C LEU A 318 8.85 -18.05 3.08
N THR A 319 9.35 -19.18 2.60
CA THR A 319 9.00 -19.78 1.32
C THR A 319 8.56 -21.23 1.50
N LYS A 320 8.02 -21.82 0.43
CA LYS A 320 7.58 -23.21 0.42
C LYS A 320 8.73 -24.14 0.78
N GLY A 321 8.49 -25.01 1.75
CA GLY A 321 9.43 -26.03 2.18
C GLY A 321 9.10 -27.44 1.64
N PRO A 322 9.78 -28.46 2.14
CA PRO A 322 9.58 -29.85 1.71
C PRO A 322 8.22 -30.43 2.16
N SER A 323 7.69 -29.94 3.26
CA SER A 323 6.36 -30.29 3.80
C SER A 323 5.67 -29.04 4.34
N ILE A 324 4.36 -29.14 4.56
CA ILE A 324 3.54 -28.00 4.99
C ILE A 324 3.96 -27.44 6.35
N ASP A 325 4.50 -28.28 7.21
CA ASP A 325 4.97 -27.95 8.56
C ASP A 325 6.44 -27.46 8.59
N GLN A 326 7.16 -27.51 7.48
CA GLN A 326 8.59 -27.16 7.38
C GLN A 326 8.83 -26.09 6.31
N PRO A 327 8.43 -24.84 6.55
CA PRO A 327 8.74 -23.74 5.64
C PRO A 327 10.26 -23.50 5.58
N ARG A 328 10.74 -22.94 4.50
CA ARG A 328 12.11 -22.44 4.36
C ARG A 328 12.14 -20.95 4.63
N ALA A 329 13.29 -20.45 5.04
CA ALA A 329 13.52 -19.01 5.13
C ALA A 329 14.57 -18.61 4.09
N GLU A 330 14.28 -17.54 3.38
CA GLU A 330 15.18 -16.89 2.43
C GLU A 330 15.50 -15.49 2.95
N VAL A 331 16.78 -15.13 2.91
CA VAL A 331 17.25 -13.79 3.25
C VAL A 331 16.88 -12.87 2.08
N LEU A 332 16.37 -11.67 2.37
CA LEU A 332 16.14 -10.71 1.28
C LEU A 332 17.46 -10.32 0.61
N PRO A 333 17.45 -10.21 -0.74
CA PRO A 333 18.63 -9.78 -1.48
C PRO A 333 19.15 -8.45 -0.95
N SER A 334 20.42 -8.40 -0.59
CA SER A 334 21.09 -7.19 -0.12
C SER A 334 22.42 -7.04 -0.84
N GLN A 335 22.74 -5.81 -1.23
CA GLN A 335 24.02 -5.48 -1.84
C GLN A 335 25.16 -5.39 -0.80
N LEU A 336 24.81 -5.36 0.49
CA LEU A 336 25.76 -5.17 1.60
C LEU A 336 26.05 -6.45 2.36
N LEU A 337 25.20 -7.48 2.24
CA LEU A 337 25.30 -8.72 3.03
C LEU A 337 25.91 -9.83 2.18
N GLU A 338 27.15 -10.15 2.41
CA GLU A 338 27.90 -11.11 1.61
C GLU A 338 28.68 -12.12 2.48
N GLY A 339 29.11 -13.21 1.87
CA GLY A 339 30.02 -14.18 2.48
C GLY A 339 29.51 -14.81 3.77
N ASP A 340 30.32 -14.75 4.83
CA ASP A 340 30.03 -15.39 6.12
C ASP A 340 28.88 -14.68 6.88
N GLN A 341 28.70 -13.38 6.66
CA GLN A 341 27.59 -12.63 7.25
C GLN A 341 26.24 -13.12 6.69
N LEU A 342 26.15 -13.30 5.37
CA LEU A 342 24.95 -13.85 4.72
C LEU A 342 24.65 -15.26 5.24
N LYS A 343 25.67 -16.12 5.36
CA LYS A 343 25.50 -17.47 5.91
C LYS A 343 24.97 -17.43 7.34
N MET A 344 25.57 -16.60 8.18
CA MET A 344 25.15 -16.43 9.59
C MET A 344 23.68 -16.00 9.72
N VAL A 345 23.25 -15.02 8.91
CA VAL A 345 21.87 -14.56 8.86
C VAL A 345 20.96 -15.68 8.34
N ALA A 346 21.33 -16.33 7.23
CA ALA A 346 20.56 -17.41 6.63
C ALA A 346 20.38 -18.60 7.60
N GLU A 347 21.42 -19.01 8.30
CA GLU A 347 21.36 -20.09 9.30
C GLU A 347 20.42 -19.72 10.46
N ARG A 348 20.50 -18.45 10.93
CA ARG A 348 19.62 -17.99 12.00
C ARG A 348 18.15 -17.98 11.57
N LEU A 349 17.85 -17.46 10.37
CA LEU A 349 16.50 -17.46 9.83
C LEU A 349 15.99 -18.87 9.53
N SER A 350 16.85 -19.77 9.04
CA SER A 350 16.50 -21.18 8.81
C SER A 350 16.15 -21.90 10.12
N ARG A 351 16.90 -21.62 11.21
CA ARG A 351 16.59 -22.11 12.54
C ARG A 351 15.23 -21.59 13.01
N PHE A 352 15.00 -20.29 12.89
CA PHE A 352 13.71 -19.68 13.22
C PHE A 352 12.56 -20.31 12.44
N ALA A 353 12.70 -20.50 11.11
CA ALA A 353 11.69 -21.12 10.27
C ALA A 353 11.36 -22.55 10.68
N THR A 354 12.35 -23.31 11.18
CA THR A 354 12.16 -24.69 11.64
C THR A 354 11.53 -24.77 13.03
N GLU A 355 11.94 -23.88 13.94
CA GLU A 355 11.52 -23.93 15.35
C GLU A 355 10.19 -23.23 15.59
N MET A 356 9.88 -22.17 14.85
CA MET A 356 8.66 -21.39 15.03
C MET A 356 7.36 -22.21 14.87
N PRO A 357 7.19 -23.06 13.82
CA PRO A 357 6.00 -23.90 13.74
C PRO A 357 5.90 -24.88 14.91
N ARG A 358 7.02 -25.47 15.33
CA ARG A 358 7.08 -26.40 16.46
C ARG A 358 6.66 -25.76 17.78
N GLN A 359 7.15 -24.55 18.04
CA GLN A 359 6.78 -23.79 19.24
C GLN A 359 5.31 -23.34 19.21
N LYS A 360 4.87 -22.81 18.08
CA LYS A 360 3.50 -22.28 17.95
C LYS A 360 2.44 -23.37 17.87
N LEU A 361 2.75 -24.52 17.27
CA LEU A 361 1.85 -25.67 17.10
C LEU A 361 2.31 -26.88 17.91
N GLU A 362 2.87 -26.67 19.10
CA GLU A 362 3.41 -27.71 19.97
C GLU A 362 2.50 -28.92 20.10
N LYS A 363 1.19 -28.70 20.34
CA LYS A 363 0.20 -29.77 20.45
C LYS A 363 0.06 -30.63 19.19
N LEU A 364 0.23 -30.00 18.02
CA LEU A 364 0.20 -30.71 16.74
C LEU A 364 1.43 -31.63 16.60
N TYR A 365 2.61 -31.15 16.99
CA TYR A 365 3.83 -31.98 16.94
C TYR A 365 3.86 -33.07 17.99
N GLN A 366 3.29 -32.84 19.19
CA GLN A 366 3.10 -33.85 20.21
C GLN A 366 2.26 -35.02 19.69
N LEU A 367 1.25 -34.77 18.86
CA LEU A 367 0.38 -35.78 18.26
C LEU A 367 1.16 -36.87 17.48
N VAL A 368 2.28 -36.52 16.85
CA VAL A 368 3.10 -37.48 16.05
C VAL A 368 4.21 -38.08 16.88
N SER A 369 4.63 -37.43 17.97
CA SER A 369 5.70 -37.89 18.87
C SER A 369 5.21 -38.86 19.91
N ASP A 370 3.89 -38.92 20.21
CA ASP A 370 3.32 -39.76 21.20
C ASP A 370 3.39 -41.25 20.81
N GLU A 371 3.47 -42.12 21.82
CA GLU A 371 3.53 -43.57 21.65
C GLU A 371 2.17 -44.17 21.22
N MET A 372 1.64 -43.64 20.12
CA MET A 372 0.43 -44.23 19.52
C MET A 372 0.76 -45.42 18.65
N THR A 373 -0.12 -46.42 18.70
CA THR A 373 0.08 -47.67 17.98
C THR A 373 -1.10 -47.97 17.05
N GLY A 374 -0.86 -48.76 16.03
CA GLY A 374 -1.92 -49.28 15.15
C GLY A 374 -2.70 -48.17 14.39
N VAL A 375 -4.02 -48.30 14.40
CA VAL A 375 -4.93 -47.44 13.63
C VAL A 375 -4.95 -46.01 14.17
N SER A 376 -4.81 -45.81 15.49
CA SER A 376 -4.78 -44.47 16.07
C SER A 376 -3.60 -43.64 15.58
N ARG A 377 -2.42 -44.25 15.41
CA ARG A 377 -1.23 -43.61 14.82
C ARG A 377 -1.49 -43.16 13.39
N GLY A 378 -2.16 -43.97 12.57
CA GLY A 378 -2.50 -43.61 11.20
C GLY A 378 -3.45 -42.42 11.13
N ILE A 379 -4.45 -42.36 12.02
CA ILE A 379 -5.35 -41.21 12.13
C ILE A 379 -4.60 -39.97 12.61
N ALA A 380 -3.77 -40.09 13.64
CA ALA A 380 -2.97 -39.00 14.19
C ALA A 380 -2.05 -38.37 13.12
N PHE A 381 -1.40 -39.20 12.30
CA PHE A 381 -0.57 -38.74 11.21
C PHE A 381 -1.36 -37.94 10.14
N GLN A 382 -2.54 -38.44 9.74
CA GLN A 382 -3.38 -37.70 8.78
C GLN A 382 -3.92 -36.40 9.37
N VAL A 383 -4.24 -36.37 10.68
CA VAL A 383 -4.63 -35.12 11.36
C VAL A 383 -3.46 -34.12 11.39
N PHE A 384 -2.24 -34.64 11.61
CA PHE A 384 -1.02 -33.80 11.55
C PHE A 384 -0.80 -33.19 10.18
N GLU A 385 -0.83 -34.00 9.12
CA GLU A 385 -0.67 -33.51 7.73
C GLU A 385 -1.75 -32.49 7.33
N ALA A 386 -2.96 -32.64 7.88
CA ALA A 386 -4.08 -31.71 7.69
C ALA A 386 -4.05 -30.51 8.66
N LEU A 387 -2.92 -30.23 9.30
CA LEU A 387 -2.75 -29.12 10.27
C LEU A 387 -3.79 -29.14 11.40
N GLY A 388 -4.21 -30.33 11.85
CA GLY A 388 -5.06 -30.49 13.03
C GLY A 388 -6.57 -30.50 12.76
N VAL A 389 -7.02 -30.44 11.51
CA VAL A 389 -8.45 -30.56 11.15
C VAL A 389 -8.61 -31.44 9.92
N LEU A 390 -9.33 -32.52 10.05
CA LEU A 390 -9.47 -33.54 9.01
C LEU A 390 -10.94 -33.92 8.80
N PRO A 391 -11.47 -33.92 7.56
CA PRO A 391 -12.81 -34.45 7.27
C PRO A 391 -12.93 -35.94 7.63
N ARG A 392 -13.92 -36.27 8.41
CA ARG A 392 -14.18 -37.67 8.84
C ARG A 392 -14.31 -38.63 7.66
N ARG A 393 -14.84 -38.15 6.54
CA ARG A 393 -14.99 -38.95 5.31
C ARG A 393 -13.67 -39.49 4.75
N GLN A 394 -12.54 -38.83 5.02
CA GLN A 394 -11.22 -39.26 4.56
C GLN A 394 -10.68 -40.46 5.38
N VAL A 395 -11.12 -40.61 6.60
CA VAL A 395 -10.65 -41.66 7.55
C VAL A 395 -11.75 -42.60 8.03
N VAL A 396 -12.86 -42.72 7.30
CA VAL A 396 -13.99 -43.56 7.69
C VAL A 396 -13.55 -44.99 7.95
N ASP A 397 -12.77 -45.59 7.09
CA ASP A 397 -12.31 -46.98 7.20
C ASP A 397 -11.39 -47.18 8.41
N LEU A 398 -10.57 -46.16 8.73
CA LEU A 398 -9.73 -46.19 9.92
C LEU A 398 -10.56 -46.05 11.20
N ILE A 399 -11.55 -45.15 11.19
CA ILE A 399 -12.45 -44.95 12.34
C ILE A 399 -13.28 -46.19 12.64
N GLN A 400 -13.73 -46.94 11.61
CA GLN A 400 -14.48 -48.18 11.79
C GLN A 400 -13.64 -49.29 12.44
N LYS A 401 -12.33 -49.29 12.19
CA LYS A 401 -11.36 -50.23 12.75
C LYS A 401 -10.79 -49.78 14.10
N LEU A 402 -11.15 -48.58 14.56
CA LEU A 402 -10.63 -47.97 15.77
C LEU A 402 -11.36 -48.56 16.99
N ASP A 403 -10.61 -49.19 17.89
CA ASP A 403 -11.09 -49.69 19.16
C ASP A 403 -11.26 -48.58 20.22
N GLU A 404 -11.78 -48.90 21.37
CA GLU A 404 -12.01 -47.92 22.45
C GLU A 404 -10.69 -47.39 23.03
N ASP A 405 -9.63 -48.19 23.03
CA ASP A 405 -8.31 -47.74 23.49
C ASP A 405 -7.68 -46.75 22.50
N GLY A 406 -7.79 -47.01 21.21
CA GLY A 406 -7.37 -46.06 20.18
C GLY A 406 -8.14 -44.72 20.22
N LYS A 407 -9.46 -44.78 20.51
CA LYS A 407 -10.25 -43.55 20.74
C LYS A 407 -9.77 -42.79 21.97
N ARG A 408 -9.42 -43.46 23.05
CA ARG A 408 -8.87 -42.85 24.28
C ARG A 408 -7.48 -42.25 24.01
N GLN A 409 -6.62 -42.94 23.24
CA GLN A 409 -5.30 -42.41 22.84
C GLN A 409 -5.45 -41.11 22.07
N LEU A 410 -6.30 -41.05 21.03
CA LEU A 410 -6.56 -39.83 20.26
C LEU A 410 -7.15 -38.71 21.12
N ALA A 411 -8.09 -39.03 22.01
CA ALA A 411 -8.69 -38.05 22.90
C ALA A 411 -7.68 -37.47 23.91
N ARG A 412 -6.75 -38.29 24.46
CA ARG A 412 -5.64 -37.81 25.31
C ARG A 412 -4.68 -36.92 24.57
N ALA A 413 -4.39 -37.21 23.32
CA ALA A 413 -3.58 -36.40 22.45
C ALA A 413 -4.30 -35.12 21.94
N GLY A 414 -5.53 -34.89 22.38
CA GLY A 414 -6.30 -33.69 22.08
C GLY A 414 -7.11 -33.74 20.79
N VAL A 415 -7.20 -34.89 20.11
CA VAL A 415 -8.04 -35.06 18.92
C VAL A 415 -9.47 -35.36 19.30
N ARG A 416 -10.42 -34.56 18.84
CA ARG A 416 -11.85 -34.84 18.95
C ARG A 416 -12.39 -35.43 17.66
N ILE A 417 -13.06 -36.58 17.78
CA ILE A 417 -13.77 -37.22 16.67
C ILE A 417 -15.19 -36.67 16.68
N GLY A 418 -15.45 -35.73 15.79
CA GLY A 418 -16.75 -35.12 15.63
C GLY A 418 -17.67 -35.87 14.69
N VAL A 419 -18.77 -35.23 14.37
CA VAL A 419 -19.83 -35.74 13.50
C VAL A 419 -19.34 -35.84 12.06
N ASP A 420 -18.73 -34.78 11.57
CA ASP A 420 -18.24 -34.64 10.19
C ASP A 420 -16.73 -34.39 10.10
N MET A 421 -16.10 -33.90 11.19
CA MET A 421 -14.69 -33.51 11.20
C MET A 421 -13.98 -34.15 12.42
N LEU A 422 -12.69 -34.46 12.24
CA LEU A 422 -11.75 -34.66 13.34
C LEU A 422 -10.99 -33.33 13.53
N TYR A 423 -10.84 -32.88 14.76
CA TYR A 423 -10.18 -31.63 15.02
C TYR A 423 -9.51 -31.55 16.39
N MET A 424 -8.54 -30.65 16.52
CA MET A 424 -7.86 -30.34 17.77
C MET A 424 -8.31 -28.98 18.32
N PRO A 425 -9.11 -28.93 19.41
CA PRO A 425 -9.61 -27.66 19.96
C PRO A 425 -8.50 -26.67 20.35
N ASP A 426 -7.37 -27.16 20.84
CA ASP A 426 -6.24 -26.33 21.24
C ASP A 426 -5.65 -25.52 20.09
N LEU A 427 -5.80 -26.01 18.86
CA LEU A 427 -5.33 -25.33 17.64
C LEU A 427 -6.32 -24.29 17.09
N LEU A 428 -7.46 -24.07 17.74
CA LEU A 428 -8.46 -23.08 17.33
C LEU A 428 -8.27 -21.71 18.00
N LYS A 429 -7.15 -21.51 18.69
CA LYS A 429 -6.78 -20.22 19.26
C LYS A 429 -6.25 -19.29 18.15
N PRO A 430 -6.43 -17.95 18.25
CA PRO A 430 -6.05 -17.03 17.18
C PRO A 430 -4.62 -17.18 16.67
N SER A 431 -3.64 -17.26 17.58
CA SER A 431 -2.23 -17.38 17.19
C SER A 431 -1.90 -18.68 16.45
N GLN A 432 -2.61 -19.78 16.75
CA GLN A 432 -2.46 -21.05 16.03
C GLN A 432 -3.15 -21.01 14.67
N ILE A 433 -4.29 -20.33 14.57
CA ILE A 433 -4.99 -20.11 13.29
C ILE A 433 -4.12 -19.31 12.33
N GLU A 434 -3.50 -18.22 12.79
CA GLU A 434 -2.60 -17.37 11.98
C GLU A 434 -1.43 -18.17 11.42
N ILE A 435 -0.76 -18.97 12.24
CA ILE A 435 0.37 -19.79 11.79
C ILE A 435 -0.07 -20.87 10.81
N ARG A 436 -1.19 -21.54 11.06
CA ARG A 436 -1.74 -22.57 10.16
C ARG A 436 -2.14 -21.96 8.81
N ALA A 437 -2.75 -20.78 8.82
CA ALA A 437 -3.07 -20.02 7.62
C ALA A 437 -1.79 -19.72 6.82
N LEU A 438 -0.75 -19.21 7.49
CA LEU A 438 0.52 -18.90 6.85
C LEU A 438 1.19 -20.14 6.25
N LEU A 439 1.29 -21.25 7.03
CA LEU A 439 1.90 -22.49 6.57
C LEU A 439 1.17 -23.08 5.35
N PHE A 440 -0.18 -23.06 5.39
CA PHE A 440 -1.00 -23.49 4.26
C PHE A 440 -0.76 -22.60 3.04
N SER A 441 -0.82 -21.28 3.23
CA SER A 441 -0.62 -20.31 2.14
C SER A 441 0.74 -20.44 1.48
N LEU A 442 1.81 -20.60 2.26
CA LEU A 442 3.17 -20.80 1.73
C LEU A 442 3.30 -22.11 0.95
N PHE A 443 2.66 -23.19 1.43
CA PHE A 443 2.80 -24.51 0.81
C PHE A 443 2.01 -24.64 -0.49
N HIS A 444 0.79 -24.06 -0.53
CA HIS A 444 -0.14 -24.15 -1.66
C HIS A 444 -0.12 -22.94 -2.58
N ASP A 445 0.64 -21.88 -2.23
CA ASP A 445 0.67 -20.59 -2.93
C ASP A 445 -0.71 -19.94 -3.02
N GLU A 446 -1.46 -20.03 -1.91
CA GLU A 446 -2.81 -19.48 -1.79
C GLU A 446 -2.85 -18.45 -0.66
N PHE A 447 -2.81 -17.16 -1.01
CA PHE A 447 -2.85 -16.04 -0.07
C PHE A 447 -4.17 -15.27 -0.21
N PRO A 448 -5.17 -15.56 0.64
CA PRO A 448 -6.43 -14.82 0.61
C PRO A 448 -6.21 -13.31 0.83
N PRO A 449 -6.90 -12.45 0.06
CA PRO A 449 -6.75 -10.99 0.19
C PRO A 449 -7.10 -10.45 1.59
N SER A 450 -8.04 -11.12 2.26
CA SER A 450 -8.49 -10.79 3.62
C SER A 450 -7.53 -11.22 4.72
N GLY A 451 -6.45 -11.97 4.38
CA GLY A 451 -5.59 -12.60 5.36
C GLY A 451 -6.25 -13.75 6.12
N PRO A 452 -5.70 -14.14 7.31
CA PRO A 452 -6.28 -15.17 8.14
C PRO A 452 -7.64 -14.75 8.72
N PRO A 453 -8.49 -15.73 9.13
CA PRO A 453 -9.76 -15.43 9.78
C PRO A 453 -9.58 -14.48 10.99
N PRO A 454 -10.43 -13.45 11.14
CA PRO A 454 -10.31 -12.51 12.24
C PRO A 454 -10.41 -13.18 13.61
N ALA A 455 -9.54 -12.75 14.55
CA ALA A 455 -9.51 -13.30 15.90
C ALA A 455 -10.89 -13.22 16.59
N GLY A 456 -11.30 -14.32 17.23
CA GLY A 456 -12.56 -14.40 17.98
C GLY A 456 -13.83 -14.57 17.16
N ARG A 457 -13.78 -14.47 15.84
CA ARG A 457 -14.95 -14.72 14.98
C ARG A 457 -15.21 -16.21 14.85
N VAL A 458 -16.45 -16.58 15.15
CA VAL A 458 -16.93 -17.97 15.10
C VAL A 458 -17.51 -18.31 13.73
N ALA A 459 -18.16 -17.36 13.10
CA ALA A 459 -18.72 -17.46 11.77
C ALA A 459 -18.40 -16.19 10.98
N ILE A 460 -18.06 -16.37 9.70
CA ILE A 460 -17.79 -15.31 8.74
C ILE A 460 -18.50 -15.66 7.42
N ASP A 461 -18.71 -14.68 6.58
CA ASP A 461 -19.25 -14.93 5.25
C ASP A 461 -18.18 -15.57 4.36
N HIS A 462 -18.61 -16.42 3.43
CA HIS A 462 -17.69 -17.02 2.46
C HIS A 462 -17.06 -15.93 1.57
N ILE A 463 -15.77 -16.08 1.32
CA ILE A 463 -15.02 -15.19 0.44
C ILE A 463 -14.74 -15.95 -0.85
N ASP A 464 -15.23 -15.44 -1.98
CA ASP A 464 -15.02 -16.04 -3.28
C ASP A 464 -13.53 -16.13 -3.62
N GLY A 465 -13.13 -17.26 -4.21
CA GLY A 465 -11.74 -17.52 -4.57
C GLY A 465 -10.88 -18.13 -3.47
N VAL A 466 -11.39 -18.27 -2.23
CA VAL A 466 -10.69 -18.98 -1.15
C VAL A 466 -11.12 -20.45 -1.10
N SER A 467 -10.16 -21.37 -1.14
CA SER A 467 -10.42 -22.81 -1.20
C SER A 467 -11.02 -23.36 0.12
N ASP A 468 -11.83 -24.41 0.02
CA ASP A 468 -12.32 -25.14 1.20
C ASP A 468 -11.15 -25.75 2.00
N ALA A 469 -10.05 -26.08 1.32
CA ALA A 469 -8.83 -26.61 1.95
C ALA A 469 -8.15 -25.56 2.83
N TYR A 470 -8.10 -24.30 2.41
CA TYR A 470 -7.59 -23.21 3.24
C TYR A 470 -8.44 -23.03 4.50
N TRP A 471 -9.78 -22.98 4.35
CA TRP A 471 -10.68 -22.87 5.50
C TRP A 471 -10.49 -24.03 6.49
N GLN A 472 -10.39 -25.24 5.97
CA GLN A 472 -10.14 -26.43 6.78
C GLN A 472 -8.79 -26.34 7.51
N ALA A 473 -7.70 -25.99 6.81
CA ALA A 473 -6.39 -25.82 7.41
C ALA A 473 -6.38 -24.76 8.52
N THR A 474 -7.20 -23.71 8.40
CA THR A 474 -7.34 -22.67 9.44
C THR A 474 -8.31 -23.03 10.56
N GLY A 475 -8.95 -24.19 10.51
CA GLY A 475 -9.87 -24.64 11.56
C GLY A 475 -11.31 -24.18 11.35
N TYR A 476 -11.67 -23.86 10.14
CA TYR A 476 -13.02 -23.49 9.74
C TYR A 476 -13.59 -24.51 8.75
N ARG A 477 -14.89 -24.49 8.59
CA ARG A 477 -15.62 -25.30 7.63
C ARG A 477 -16.62 -24.42 6.91
N ARG A 478 -16.67 -24.52 5.59
CA ARG A 478 -17.73 -23.92 4.80
C ARG A 478 -19.00 -24.73 4.93
N ILE A 479 -20.10 -24.05 5.19
CA ILE A 479 -21.45 -24.63 5.31
C ILE A 479 -22.41 -23.66 4.63
N GLY A 480 -22.91 -24.04 3.47
CA GLY A 480 -23.69 -23.13 2.62
C GLY A 480 -22.87 -21.92 2.19
N GLY A 481 -23.42 -20.73 2.36
CA GLY A 481 -22.75 -19.45 2.07
C GLY A 481 -21.90 -18.89 3.19
N ARG A 482 -21.71 -19.65 4.29
CA ARG A 482 -20.94 -19.20 5.47
C ARG A 482 -19.78 -20.12 5.77
N VAL A 483 -18.78 -19.55 6.45
CA VAL A 483 -17.61 -20.27 6.94
C VAL A 483 -17.62 -20.21 8.46
N MET A 484 -17.70 -21.36 9.09
CA MET A 484 -17.87 -21.48 10.55
C MET A 484 -16.69 -22.22 11.16
N ARG A 485 -16.25 -21.78 12.36
CA ARG A 485 -15.20 -22.48 13.11
C ARG A 485 -15.65 -23.91 13.44
N VAL A 486 -14.75 -24.87 13.23
CA VAL A 486 -15.05 -26.30 13.21
C VAL A 486 -15.75 -26.81 14.48
N ASP A 487 -15.38 -26.31 15.67
CA ASP A 487 -16.01 -26.71 16.94
C ASP A 487 -17.49 -26.30 17.02
N MET A 488 -17.82 -25.12 16.49
CA MET A 488 -19.21 -24.64 16.43
C MET A 488 -19.99 -25.30 15.30
N ALA A 489 -19.35 -25.56 14.17
CA ALA A 489 -19.92 -26.32 13.07
C ALA A 489 -20.31 -27.74 13.51
N GLU A 490 -19.46 -28.39 14.30
CA GLU A 490 -19.74 -29.73 14.85
C GLU A 490 -20.87 -29.72 15.90
N ARG A 491 -20.95 -28.68 16.74
CA ARG A 491 -22.08 -28.48 17.65
C ARG A 491 -23.39 -28.30 16.90
N LEU A 492 -23.38 -27.43 15.87
CA LEU A 492 -24.55 -27.23 15.01
C LEU A 492 -24.97 -28.54 14.33
N ALA A 493 -24.01 -29.28 13.74
CA ALA A 493 -24.27 -30.57 13.12
C ALA A 493 -24.85 -31.59 14.09
N ALA A 494 -24.41 -31.59 15.35
CA ALA A 494 -24.95 -32.46 16.38
C ALA A 494 -26.41 -32.10 16.74
N VAL A 495 -26.74 -30.81 16.89
CA VAL A 495 -28.09 -30.31 17.15
C VAL A 495 -29.03 -30.66 16.00
N VAL A 496 -28.64 -30.40 14.76
CA VAL A 496 -29.42 -30.71 13.56
C VAL A 496 -29.67 -32.24 13.46
N ARG A 497 -28.65 -33.05 13.72
CA ARG A 497 -28.81 -34.51 13.71
C ARG A 497 -29.66 -35.03 14.86
N ALA A 498 -29.61 -34.39 16.03
CA ALA A 498 -30.48 -34.74 17.14
C ALA A 498 -31.95 -34.48 16.79
N ALA A 499 -32.25 -33.28 16.24
CA ALA A 499 -33.58 -32.92 15.76
C ALA A 499 -34.09 -33.89 14.66
N SER A 500 -33.20 -34.31 13.76
CA SER A 500 -33.58 -35.22 12.65
C SER A 500 -33.87 -36.68 13.09
N ARG A 501 -33.60 -37.09 14.35
CA ARG A 501 -33.93 -38.43 14.86
C ARG A 501 -35.42 -38.64 15.07
N GLU A 502 -36.14 -37.55 15.31
CA GLU A 502 -37.59 -37.56 15.52
C GLU A 502 -38.39 -37.52 14.21
N GLY A 503 -37.71 -37.52 13.07
CA GLY A 503 -38.31 -37.47 11.74
C GLY A 503 -38.17 -36.08 11.08
N VAL A 504 -39.29 -35.51 10.65
CA VAL A 504 -39.31 -34.15 10.09
C VAL A 504 -39.06 -33.14 11.21
N PHE A 505 -38.16 -32.21 10.97
CA PHE A 505 -37.78 -31.18 11.95
C PHE A 505 -37.81 -29.78 11.35
N ARG A 506 -37.84 -28.76 12.22
CA ARG A 506 -37.85 -27.34 11.87
C ARG A 506 -36.61 -26.67 12.45
N ILE A 507 -36.29 -25.51 11.88
CA ILE A 507 -35.23 -24.62 12.39
C ILE A 507 -35.69 -24.07 13.76
N ASN A 508 -34.88 -24.28 14.78
CA ASN A 508 -35.11 -23.74 16.12
C ASN A 508 -34.14 -22.59 16.44
N GLU A 509 -34.44 -21.86 17.52
CA GLU A 509 -33.63 -20.70 17.95
C GLU A 509 -32.20 -21.07 18.36
N GLU A 510 -32.00 -22.32 18.89
CA GLU A 510 -30.69 -22.83 19.22
C GLU A 510 -29.79 -22.96 18.00
N MET A 511 -30.33 -23.47 16.86
CA MET A 511 -29.60 -23.58 15.59
C MET A 511 -29.21 -22.22 15.08
N LEU A 512 -30.13 -21.24 15.11
CA LEU A 512 -29.89 -19.86 14.66
C LEU A 512 -28.82 -19.17 15.51
N SER A 513 -28.92 -19.33 16.84
CA SER A 513 -27.96 -18.75 17.78
C SER A 513 -26.55 -19.34 17.62
N LEU A 514 -26.44 -20.67 17.48
CA LEU A 514 -25.15 -21.34 17.27
C LEU A 514 -24.48 -20.92 15.95
N ALA A 515 -25.27 -20.74 14.90
CA ALA A 515 -24.76 -20.36 13.60
C ALA A 515 -24.52 -18.84 13.44
N GLY A 516 -25.19 -18.03 14.26
CA GLY A 516 -25.25 -16.58 14.05
C GLY A 516 -25.80 -16.24 12.67
N ALA A 517 -26.81 -16.96 12.20
CA ALA A 517 -27.34 -16.93 10.85
C ALA A 517 -28.83 -16.56 10.83
N THR A 518 -29.30 -15.98 9.73
CA THR A 518 -30.73 -15.78 9.49
C THR A 518 -31.41 -17.11 9.19
N ARG A 519 -32.76 -17.14 9.18
CA ARG A 519 -33.51 -18.36 8.85
C ARG A 519 -33.24 -18.83 7.41
N GLU A 520 -33.10 -17.93 6.48
CA GLU A 520 -32.78 -18.22 5.07
C GLU A 520 -31.38 -18.82 4.95
N GLN A 521 -30.39 -18.22 5.63
CA GLN A 521 -29.02 -18.76 5.66
C GLN A 521 -28.97 -20.15 6.30
N MET A 522 -29.75 -20.36 7.38
CA MET A 522 -29.83 -21.65 8.05
C MET A 522 -30.46 -22.73 7.17
N GLN A 523 -31.45 -22.39 6.31
CA GLN A 523 -32.01 -23.34 5.35
C GLN A 523 -30.90 -23.89 4.43
N VAL A 524 -30.11 -23.00 3.84
CA VAL A 524 -28.99 -23.39 2.97
C VAL A 524 -27.96 -24.24 3.74
N MET A 525 -27.68 -23.89 5.00
CA MET A 525 -26.75 -24.67 5.85
C MET A 525 -27.27 -26.07 6.16
N ILE A 526 -28.57 -26.23 6.39
CA ILE A 526 -29.20 -27.54 6.65
C ILE A 526 -29.17 -28.42 5.40
N GLU A 527 -29.41 -27.81 4.22
CA GLU A 527 -29.29 -28.51 2.94
C GLU A 527 -27.86 -29.00 2.69
N ASP A 528 -26.85 -28.18 3.03
CA ASP A 528 -25.43 -28.55 2.94
C ASP A 528 -25.04 -29.69 3.91
N PHE A 529 -25.71 -29.81 5.04
CA PHE A 529 -25.60 -30.98 5.91
C PHE A 529 -26.25 -32.25 5.34
N GLY A 530 -26.88 -32.15 4.19
CA GLY A 530 -27.47 -33.28 3.46
C GLY A 530 -28.92 -33.56 3.81
N PHE A 531 -29.64 -32.65 4.43
CA PHE A 531 -31.09 -32.73 4.65
C PHE A 531 -31.85 -32.08 3.50
N LYS A 532 -33.06 -32.53 3.25
CA LYS A 532 -33.93 -32.01 2.19
C LYS A 532 -35.12 -31.28 2.78
N LYS A 533 -35.45 -30.13 2.19
CA LYS A 533 -36.69 -29.42 2.48
C LYS A 533 -37.87 -30.25 1.95
N THR A 534 -38.81 -30.59 2.81
CA THR A 534 -39.97 -31.43 2.49
C THR A 534 -41.30 -30.67 2.40
N GLY A 535 -41.35 -29.48 2.99
CA GLY A 535 -42.56 -28.66 3.00
C GLY A 535 -42.39 -27.39 3.79
N GLU A 536 -43.48 -26.65 3.91
CA GLU A 536 -43.59 -25.45 4.73
C GLU A 536 -44.86 -25.54 5.59
N GLU A 537 -44.69 -25.20 6.87
CA GLU A 537 -45.81 -25.10 7.81
C GLU A 537 -46.17 -23.62 8.00
N ALA A 538 -47.46 -23.32 8.02
CA ALA A 538 -47.91 -21.93 8.24
C ALA A 538 -47.50 -21.50 9.65
N SER A 539 -46.92 -20.28 9.76
CA SER A 539 -46.58 -19.70 11.06
C SER A 539 -47.85 -19.42 11.84
N GLU A 540 -47.83 -19.65 13.18
CA GLU A 540 -48.90 -19.25 14.08
C GLU A 540 -49.16 -17.73 14.08
N ASP A 541 -48.23 -16.96 13.61
CA ASP A 541 -48.26 -15.49 13.49
C ASP A 541 -48.36 -15.12 12.00
N PRO A 542 -49.46 -14.49 11.55
CA PRO A 542 -49.67 -14.16 10.13
C PRO A 542 -48.66 -13.22 9.51
N GLU A 543 -47.91 -12.47 10.34
CA GLU A 543 -46.85 -11.56 9.88
C GLU A 543 -45.48 -12.23 9.71
N LYS A 544 -45.34 -13.50 10.13
CA LYS A 544 -44.08 -14.25 9.99
C LYS A 544 -44.11 -15.20 8.80
N PRO A 545 -42.98 -15.35 8.09
CA PRO A 545 -42.88 -16.26 6.95
C PRO A 545 -43.12 -17.72 7.38
N ALA A 546 -43.60 -18.54 6.47
CA ALA A 546 -43.82 -19.97 6.67
C ALA A 546 -42.54 -20.69 7.13
N ILE A 547 -42.68 -21.67 8.01
CA ILE A 547 -41.59 -22.42 8.64
C ILE A 547 -41.21 -23.60 7.74
N ALA A 548 -39.98 -23.59 7.23
CA ALA A 548 -39.46 -24.70 6.42
C ALA A 548 -39.25 -25.96 7.26
N LEU A 549 -39.71 -27.08 6.72
CA LEU A 549 -39.59 -28.44 7.30
C LEU A 549 -38.50 -29.21 6.54
N PHE A 550 -37.67 -29.93 7.30
CA PHE A 550 -36.56 -30.70 6.76
C PHE A 550 -36.63 -32.16 7.19
N GLU A 551 -36.18 -33.05 6.30
CA GLU A 551 -36.11 -34.48 6.55
C GLU A 551 -34.78 -35.05 6.05
N ARG A 552 -34.34 -36.12 6.68
CA ARG A 552 -33.18 -36.87 6.24
C ARG A 552 -33.52 -37.67 4.98
N PRO A 553 -32.81 -37.54 3.86
CA PRO A 553 -33.08 -38.34 2.68
C PRO A 553 -32.93 -39.83 3.01
N ALA A 554 -33.88 -40.62 2.58
CA ALA A 554 -33.86 -42.08 2.77
C ALA A 554 -32.57 -42.64 2.14
N ARG A 555 -31.83 -43.45 2.90
CA ARG A 555 -30.68 -44.17 2.33
C ARG A 555 -31.19 -45.02 1.18
N PRO A 556 -30.60 -45.00 -0.03
CA PRO A 556 -30.94 -45.92 -1.07
C PRO A 556 -30.74 -47.34 -0.52
N LYS A 557 -31.81 -48.12 -0.46
CA LYS A 557 -31.71 -49.55 -0.08
C LYS A 557 -30.75 -50.19 -1.08
N PRO A 558 -29.75 -50.97 -0.63
CA PRO A 558 -28.90 -51.71 -1.54
C PRO A 558 -29.84 -52.56 -2.44
N ALA A 559 -29.65 -52.46 -3.75
CA ALA A 559 -30.40 -53.26 -4.71
C ALA A 559 -30.25 -54.72 -4.34
N ARG A 560 -31.35 -55.32 -3.89
CA ARG A 560 -31.44 -56.75 -3.65
C ARG A 560 -31.35 -57.39 -5.04
N ASN A 561 -30.19 -57.92 -5.41
CA ASN A 561 -30.07 -58.85 -6.51
C ASN A 561 -30.94 -60.08 -6.17
N GLY A 562 -32.18 -59.98 -6.65
CA GLY A 562 -33.10 -61.13 -6.65
C GLY A 562 -32.71 -62.06 -7.79
N ASN A 563 -31.87 -63.04 -7.48
CA ASN A 563 -31.83 -64.28 -8.23
C ASN A 563 -32.90 -65.20 -7.62
N ALA A 564 -34.05 -65.25 -8.28
CA ALA A 564 -34.98 -66.33 -8.10
C ALA A 564 -34.71 -67.36 -9.21
N SER A 565 -34.15 -68.44 -8.78
CA SER A 565 -34.17 -69.77 -9.33
C SER A 565 -35.47 -70.12 -10.09
N ASP A 566 -35.43 -70.88 -11.18
CA ASP A 566 -35.55 -72.30 -11.12
C ASP A 566 -35.40 -72.98 -12.49
N PRO A 567 -35.38 -74.35 -12.51
CA PRO A 567 -34.37 -75.07 -13.22
C PRO A 567 -34.95 -75.85 -14.41
N LYS A 568 -34.16 -76.35 -15.29
CA LYS A 568 -34.14 -77.73 -15.85
C LYS A 568 -33.48 -77.84 -17.22
N GLN A 569 -32.64 -78.81 -17.23
CA GLN A 569 -32.39 -79.86 -18.21
C GLN A 569 -31.35 -79.65 -19.33
N ASN A 570 -30.40 -80.53 -19.14
CA ASN A 570 -29.80 -81.54 -20.01
C ASN A 570 -28.58 -81.16 -20.91
N ALA A 571 -27.52 -81.71 -20.47
CA ALA A 571 -26.83 -82.84 -21.08
C ALA A 571 -25.92 -82.52 -22.26
N ALA A 572 -24.73 -82.93 -22.02
CA ALA A 572 -23.85 -83.71 -22.86
C ALA A 572 -22.57 -83.01 -23.44
N ARG A 573 -21.50 -83.57 -22.90
CA ARG A 573 -20.27 -84.00 -23.55
C ARG A 573 -19.42 -83.02 -24.33
N GLY A 574 -18.15 -83.00 -23.87
CA GLY A 574 -17.07 -82.95 -24.78
C GLY A 574 -15.75 -82.44 -24.18
N LYS A 575 -14.93 -83.38 -23.75
CA LYS A 575 -13.52 -83.27 -23.40
C LYS A 575 -12.70 -82.60 -24.48
N SER A 576 -11.76 -81.73 -24.13
CA SER A 576 -10.32 -82.04 -24.30
C SER A 576 -9.45 -80.80 -24.05
N ARG A 577 -8.45 -81.01 -23.23
CA ARG A 577 -7.17 -80.32 -23.12
C ARG A 577 -6.28 -80.74 -24.30
N PRO A 578 -5.06 -80.23 -24.49
CA PRO A 578 -4.37 -78.96 -24.19
C PRO A 578 -3.53 -78.49 -25.44
N ASN A 579 -2.92 -77.34 -25.40
CA ASN A 579 -1.47 -77.16 -25.67
C ASN A 579 -1.07 -75.68 -25.78
N LYS A 580 -0.04 -75.35 -25.07
CA LYS A 580 0.99 -74.35 -25.39
C LYS A 580 1.87 -74.91 -26.55
N PRO A 581 2.67 -74.15 -27.33
CA PRO A 581 3.45 -72.98 -26.95
C PRO A 581 3.79 -71.98 -28.08
N GLN A 582 4.55 -70.96 -27.67
CA GLN A 582 5.69 -70.30 -28.34
C GLN A 582 5.55 -69.19 -29.40
N HIS A 583 6.14 -68.08 -28.97
CA HIS A 583 7.05 -67.13 -29.66
C HIS A 583 6.72 -66.60 -31.05
N SER A 584 6.60 -65.26 -31.12
CA SER A 584 7.62 -64.49 -31.81
C SER A 584 7.41 -62.99 -31.69
N SER A 585 8.50 -62.33 -31.50
CA SER A 585 8.81 -60.90 -31.46
C SER A 585 8.30 -60.09 -32.63
N SER A 586 7.81 -58.89 -32.40
CA SER A 586 8.26 -57.72 -33.18
C SER A 586 7.93 -56.41 -32.47
N ARG A 587 8.98 -55.73 -32.14
CA ARG A 587 8.98 -54.31 -31.72
C ARG A 587 8.41 -53.46 -32.85
N LYS A 588 7.47 -52.57 -32.49
CA LYS A 588 7.28 -51.32 -33.22
C LYS A 588 7.19 -50.18 -32.22
N ASP A 589 8.19 -49.30 -32.35
CA ASP A 589 8.29 -48.03 -31.68
C ASP A 589 7.09 -47.14 -31.95
N ASN A 590 6.42 -46.63 -30.90
CA ASN A 590 5.53 -45.52 -31.01
C ASN A 590 6.08 -44.36 -30.18
N LYS A 591 6.69 -43.38 -30.88
CA LYS A 591 7.00 -42.05 -30.35
C LYS A 591 5.71 -41.29 -30.09
N PRO A 592 5.57 -40.58 -28.96
CA PRO A 592 4.43 -39.68 -28.76
C PRO A 592 4.61 -38.40 -29.58
N SER A 593 3.58 -38.01 -30.31
CA SER A 593 3.48 -36.76 -31.07
C SER A 593 3.48 -35.54 -30.13
N ARG A 594 4.36 -34.59 -30.38
CA ARG A 594 4.40 -33.27 -29.78
C ARG A 594 3.09 -32.52 -30.11
N LYS A 595 2.37 -32.08 -29.10
CA LYS A 595 1.31 -31.09 -29.24
C LYS A 595 1.90 -29.77 -29.75
N ALA A 596 1.27 -29.19 -30.78
CA ALA A 596 1.62 -27.89 -31.31
C ALA A 596 1.37 -26.79 -30.25
N GLU A 597 2.36 -25.90 -30.08
CA GLU A 597 2.25 -24.72 -29.26
C GLU A 597 1.24 -23.72 -29.87
N PRO A 598 0.43 -23.01 -29.07
CA PRO A 598 -0.49 -22.02 -29.60
C PRO A 598 0.25 -20.80 -30.20
N PRO A 599 -0.32 -20.11 -31.19
CA PRO A 599 0.29 -18.95 -31.84
C PRO A 599 0.50 -17.80 -30.85
N ILE A 600 1.66 -17.16 -30.95
CA ILE A 600 2.08 -16.04 -30.09
C ILE A 600 1.31 -14.78 -30.51
N ASP A 601 0.70 -14.10 -29.54
CA ASP A 601 0.02 -12.83 -29.74
C ASP A 601 1.02 -11.74 -30.20
N PRO A 602 0.78 -11.07 -31.34
CA PRO A 602 1.69 -10.05 -31.90
C PRO A 602 1.87 -8.82 -30.97
N ASN A 603 0.96 -8.57 -30.06
CA ASN A 603 0.99 -7.44 -29.13
C ASN A 603 1.62 -7.77 -27.77
N SER A 604 2.16 -8.96 -27.59
CA SER A 604 2.86 -9.33 -26.35
C SER A 604 4.21 -8.61 -26.25
N PRO A 605 4.57 -8.07 -25.06
CA PRO A 605 5.91 -7.48 -24.81
C PRO A 605 7.08 -8.44 -25.09
N PHE A 606 6.81 -9.75 -25.18
CA PHE A 606 7.80 -10.80 -25.43
C PHE A 606 7.89 -11.23 -26.93
N ALA A 607 7.13 -10.63 -27.82
CA ALA A 607 7.15 -10.95 -29.25
C ALA A 607 8.54 -10.71 -29.89
N VAL A 608 9.30 -9.73 -29.38
CA VAL A 608 10.66 -9.42 -29.84
C VAL A 608 11.67 -10.54 -29.52
N LEU A 609 11.51 -11.23 -28.39
CA LEU A 609 12.36 -12.36 -27.99
C LEU A 609 12.15 -13.61 -28.88
N ALA A 610 10.92 -13.79 -29.36
CA ALA A 610 10.59 -14.88 -30.30
C ALA A 610 11.23 -14.66 -31.69
N GLN A 611 11.32 -13.40 -32.14
CA GLN A 611 12.01 -13.05 -33.41
C GLN A 611 13.52 -13.22 -33.31
N LEU A 612 14.16 -12.98 -32.16
CA LEU A 612 15.58 -13.23 -31.94
C LEU A 612 15.92 -14.73 -31.95
N LYS A 613 15.03 -15.57 -31.40
CA LYS A 613 15.19 -17.01 -31.36
C LYS A 613 15.05 -17.68 -32.73
N SER A 614 14.29 -17.10 -33.65
CA SER A 614 14.16 -17.55 -35.03
C SER A 614 15.38 -17.18 -35.91
N ARG A 615 16.05 -16.05 -35.60
CA ARG A 615 17.29 -15.64 -36.29
C ARG A 615 18.51 -16.48 -35.91
N GLN A 616 18.58 -17.03 -34.71
CA GLN A 616 19.65 -17.90 -34.24
C GLN A 616 19.56 -19.36 -34.78
N LYS A 617 18.43 -19.76 -35.35
CA LYS A 617 18.27 -21.09 -35.96
C LYS A 617 18.59 -21.16 -37.45
N ASN A 618 18.87 -20.02 -38.08
CA ASN A 618 19.17 -19.90 -39.52
C ASN A 618 20.59 -19.35 -39.78
N SER A 619 21.48 -19.36 -38.77
CA SER A 619 22.92 -19.12 -38.91
C SER A 619 23.70 -20.40 -38.69
#